data_9036be100753ed2585607a2416367f74
#
_entry.id   9036be100753ed2585607a2416367f74
#
_cell.length_a   1.000
_cell.length_b   1.000
_cell.length_c   1.000
_cell.angle_alpha   90.00
_cell.angle_beta   90.00
_cell.angle_gamma   90.00
#
_symmetry.space_group_name_H-M   'P 1'
#
loop_
_entity.id
_entity.type
_entity.pdbx_description
1 polymer ?
#
loop_
_entity_poly.entity_id
_entity_poly.type
_entity_poly.pdbx_seq_one_letter_code
_entity_poly.pdbx_strand_id
1 'polypeptide(L)'
;MSESTTKGLIKNKIESFEEYPTKQDIKLNDIIYFKEDSYKNYQEYEWLKEAFKNSSKKQNGERGNPDYVIVKKDSNVIIIIECKGKVKNHSKKEDIKKYEEEGYGTSNDTVNYAIDGALWYAEFLKNRYDVVAIAVSGVTELESRVTTFIYPKNGEIKDIKLYEDGTLENCLLPINEYEKKIDIILERHLFKEEDIKKELRKYTLACTNYLRKNGIEDNSKAGLVSAIVLGLTNKESRLYKVIKKSFENNIIEDEVGKEAIKMLKESLYGSSKNEDEDDYIKGIFDIDNIPKGKKNSLKKFYDILLTKDELKNMPNQSANSKYFKYGKNLLSSCMYSLYENLILVLEKYNGIDIMGEFYTTFLRFTRGNAKEKGIVLTPTHITELFCDIAEYYYGKKLDENTKILDTCCGTGGFLISALTRIKKNIDDLNINLEAKKNKYDVAKTNSLIGVENDSSMYSLAYANMRFHGDGKSNLFNCSSLLKDSFMLLDDKGKTYIGDKKTTLAEALKEYKEIDIGMINPPYSLEKNSTEKSIEYPIVTEIKELKEKLKKVKKNFSLLEEKEIKRKTF
;
A
#
# COMPACT_ATOMS: atom_id res chain seq x y z
N MET A 1 22.24 40.06 -28.60
CA MET A 1 21.02 39.28 -28.30
C MET A 1 20.84 39.26 -26.79
N SER A 2 19.66 39.56 -26.33
CA SER A 2 19.43 39.97 -24.93
C SER A 2 18.81 38.83 -24.08
N GLU A 3 18.97 38.90 -22.79
CA GLU A 3 18.32 38.06 -21.78
C GLU A 3 16.78 38.06 -21.96
N SER A 4 16.20 39.15 -22.46
CA SER A 4 14.76 39.22 -22.76
C SER A 4 14.31 38.20 -23.83
N THR A 5 15.20 37.83 -24.76
CA THR A 5 14.93 36.79 -25.77
C THR A 5 14.88 35.41 -25.13
N THR A 6 15.82 35.10 -24.21
CA THR A 6 15.81 33.85 -23.46
C THR A 6 14.54 33.73 -22.59
N LYS A 7 14.13 34.81 -21.92
CA LYS A 7 12.87 34.85 -21.17
C LYS A 7 11.65 34.58 -22.06
N GLY A 8 11.63 35.14 -23.30
CA GLY A 8 10.57 34.86 -24.27
C GLY A 8 10.50 33.41 -24.69
N LEU A 9 11.66 32.76 -24.90
CA LEU A 9 11.75 31.32 -25.22
C LEU A 9 11.15 30.46 -24.09
N ILE A 10 11.51 30.76 -22.85
CA ILE A 10 10.99 30.03 -21.68
C ILE A 10 9.49 30.24 -21.53
N LYS A 11 8.98 31.45 -21.71
CA LYS A 11 7.56 31.74 -21.69
C LYS A 11 6.79 30.84 -22.67
N ASN A 12 7.24 30.80 -23.93
CA ASN A 12 6.60 30.00 -24.96
C ASN A 12 6.59 28.50 -24.58
N LYS A 13 7.68 27.99 -24.00
CA LYS A 13 7.76 26.61 -23.54
C LYS A 13 6.81 26.32 -22.38
N ILE A 14 6.72 27.19 -21.37
CA ILE A 14 5.76 27.07 -20.26
C ILE A 14 4.33 27.04 -20.81
N GLU A 15 3.98 27.97 -21.68
CA GLU A 15 2.64 28.09 -22.27
C GLU A 15 2.31 26.96 -23.27
N SER A 16 3.29 26.17 -23.72
CA SER A 16 3.06 24.98 -24.56
C SER A 16 2.60 23.73 -23.80
N PHE A 17 2.72 23.70 -22.47
CA PHE A 17 2.25 22.60 -21.68
C PHE A 17 0.73 22.66 -21.48
N GLU A 18 0.01 21.59 -21.78
CA GLU A 18 -1.46 21.51 -21.65
C GLU A 18 -1.95 21.77 -20.22
N GLU A 19 -1.13 21.48 -19.23
CA GLU A 19 -1.45 21.62 -17.80
C GLU A 19 -1.33 23.07 -17.31
N TYR A 20 -0.62 23.93 -18.05
CA TYR A 20 -0.31 25.29 -17.64
C TYR A 20 -1.24 26.32 -18.28
N PRO A 21 -1.44 27.46 -17.61
CA PRO A 21 -2.19 28.56 -18.20
C PRO A 21 -1.46 29.13 -19.45
N THR A 22 -2.23 29.50 -20.45
CA THR A 22 -1.71 30.10 -21.70
C THR A 22 -1.22 31.54 -21.54
N LYS A 23 -1.37 32.10 -20.33
CA LYS A 23 -0.91 33.45 -19.97
C LYS A 23 -0.42 33.46 -18.55
N GLN A 24 0.64 34.26 -18.30
CA GLN A 24 1.11 34.52 -16.94
C GLN A 24 0.00 35.10 -16.05
N ASP A 25 0.13 34.87 -14.74
CA ASP A 25 -0.77 35.38 -13.72
C ASP A 25 -2.24 34.88 -13.83
N ILE A 26 -2.50 33.87 -14.66
CA ILE A 26 -3.77 33.16 -14.73
C ILE A 26 -3.59 31.78 -14.08
N LYS A 27 -4.61 31.32 -13.34
CA LYS A 27 -4.63 30.01 -12.71
C LYS A 27 -5.36 29.01 -13.61
N LEU A 28 -4.73 27.88 -13.88
CA LEU A 28 -5.30 26.73 -14.56
C LEU A 28 -4.87 25.44 -13.83
N ASN A 29 -5.79 24.52 -13.59
CA ASN A 29 -5.49 23.24 -12.90
C ASN A 29 -4.74 23.42 -11.57
N ASP A 30 -5.09 24.47 -10.81
CA ASP A 30 -4.39 24.88 -9.59
C ASP A 30 -2.91 25.28 -9.79
N ILE A 31 -2.46 25.48 -11.02
CA ILE A 31 -1.12 25.92 -11.40
C ILE A 31 -1.17 27.38 -11.85
N ILE A 32 -0.20 28.15 -11.40
CA ILE A 32 0.04 29.53 -11.84
C ILE A 32 1.53 29.74 -12.03
N TYR A 33 1.92 30.53 -13.02
CA TYR A 33 3.29 30.99 -13.14
C TYR A 33 3.39 32.52 -13.14
N PHE A 34 4.41 33.02 -12.49
CA PHE A 34 4.73 34.43 -12.37
C PHE A 34 6.02 34.75 -13.10
N LYS A 35 6.02 35.88 -13.79
CA LYS A 35 7.23 36.44 -14.38
C LYS A 35 7.78 37.52 -13.48
N GLU A 36 9.05 37.39 -13.09
CA GLU A 36 9.74 38.33 -12.21
C GLU A 36 8.95 38.57 -10.91
N ASP A 37 8.47 39.76 -10.66
CA ASP A 37 7.80 40.14 -9.42
C ASP A 37 6.26 40.27 -9.53
N SER A 38 5.66 39.73 -10.61
CA SER A 38 4.22 39.85 -10.84
C SER A 38 3.35 39.21 -9.74
N TYR A 39 3.88 38.22 -8.99
CA TYR A 39 3.22 37.65 -7.81
C TYR A 39 2.86 38.68 -6.73
N LYS A 40 3.52 39.82 -6.71
CA LYS A 40 3.24 40.93 -5.75
C LYS A 40 1.83 41.47 -5.86
N ASN A 41 1.18 41.33 -6.98
CA ASN A 41 -0.17 41.81 -7.24
C ASN A 41 -1.25 40.92 -6.63
N TYR A 42 -0.89 39.77 -6.04
CA TYR A 42 -1.81 38.76 -5.53
C TYR A 42 -1.62 38.51 -4.03
N GLN A 43 -2.67 38.77 -3.24
CA GLN A 43 -2.63 38.63 -1.79
C GLN A 43 -2.36 37.18 -1.36
N GLU A 44 -2.87 36.18 -2.09
CA GLU A 44 -2.68 34.76 -1.77
C GLU A 44 -1.21 34.32 -1.88
N TYR A 45 -0.35 35.07 -2.60
CA TYR A 45 1.09 34.81 -2.75
C TYR A 45 1.99 35.79 -1.97
N GLU A 46 1.45 36.46 -0.94
CA GLU A 46 2.24 37.38 -0.10
C GLU A 46 3.43 36.69 0.58
N TRP A 47 3.33 35.40 0.84
CA TRP A 47 4.42 34.57 1.33
C TRP A 47 5.65 34.54 0.42
N LEU A 48 5.50 34.68 -0.91
CA LEU A 48 6.64 34.86 -1.83
C LEU A 48 7.34 36.21 -1.61
N LYS A 49 6.58 37.26 -1.26
CA LYS A 49 7.17 38.57 -0.90
C LYS A 49 8.06 38.44 0.33
N GLU A 50 7.61 37.70 1.34
CA GLU A 50 8.43 37.48 2.54
C GLU A 50 9.62 36.58 2.26
N ALA A 51 9.44 35.47 1.49
CA ALA A 51 10.52 34.58 1.12
C ALA A 51 11.66 35.32 0.41
N PHE A 52 11.35 36.21 -0.54
CA PHE A 52 12.34 36.93 -1.31
C PHE A 52 12.72 38.31 -0.70
N LYS A 53 12.37 38.62 0.56
CA LYS A 53 12.60 39.90 1.18
C LYS A 53 14.05 40.37 1.14
N ASN A 54 14.99 39.43 1.35
CA ASN A 54 16.44 39.68 1.41
C ASN A 54 17.20 39.02 0.27
N SER A 55 16.55 38.69 -0.84
CA SER A 55 17.11 37.86 -1.90
C SER A 55 17.84 38.65 -3.01
N SER A 56 18.14 39.92 -2.80
CA SER A 56 18.91 40.71 -3.77
C SER A 56 20.28 40.09 -4.01
N LYS A 57 20.61 39.78 -5.24
CA LYS A 57 21.93 39.30 -5.65
C LYS A 57 23.05 40.30 -5.38
N LYS A 58 22.73 41.56 -5.19
CA LYS A 58 23.67 42.62 -4.79
C LYS A 58 23.95 42.65 -3.29
N GLN A 59 23.27 41.80 -2.53
CA GLN A 59 23.41 41.70 -1.07
C GLN A 59 23.25 43.02 -0.30
N ASN A 60 22.45 43.94 -0.84
CA ASN A 60 22.15 45.22 -0.25
C ASN A 60 20.92 45.21 0.67
N GLY A 61 20.42 44.04 1.05
CA GLY A 61 19.22 43.87 1.88
C GLY A 61 17.91 44.14 1.18
N GLU A 62 17.93 44.37 -0.14
CA GLU A 62 16.74 44.58 -0.95
C GLU A 62 16.19 43.22 -1.43
N ARG A 63 15.00 43.27 -2.06
CA ARG A 63 14.36 42.14 -2.67
C ARG A 63 14.92 41.86 -4.07
N GLY A 64 15.27 40.60 -4.35
CA GLY A 64 15.51 40.09 -5.69
C GLY A 64 14.35 39.22 -6.16
N ASN A 65 14.29 38.92 -7.45
CA ASN A 65 13.28 38.02 -8.01
C ASN A 65 13.90 37.11 -9.05
N PRO A 66 13.56 35.81 -9.08
CA PRO A 66 13.88 34.95 -10.21
C PRO A 66 13.09 35.37 -11.46
N ASP A 67 13.52 34.94 -12.64
CA ASP A 67 12.84 35.31 -13.88
C ASP A 67 11.44 34.69 -14.00
N TYR A 68 11.27 33.47 -13.51
CA TYR A 68 9.97 32.81 -13.39
C TYR A 68 9.86 32.03 -12.09
N VAL A 69 8.64 32.02 -11.54
CA VAL A 69 8.22 31.17 -10.43
C VAL A 69 6.95 30.43 -10.84
N ILE A 70 6.91 29.11 -10.67
CA ILE A 70 5.74 28.29 -10.94
C ILE A 70 5.28 27.67 -9.63
N VAL A 71 4.03 27.87 -9.31
CA VAL A 71 3.39 27.42 -8.07
C VAL A 71 2.18 26.57 -8.41
N LYS A 72 2.01 25.44 -7.71
CA LYS A 72 0.81 24.64 -7.73
C LYS A 72 0.22 24.60 -6.33
N LYS A 73 -1.09 24.80 -6.23
CA LYS A 73 -1.81 24.75 -4.94
C LYS A 73 -1.63 23.36 -4.31
N ASP A 74 -1.44 23.35 -3.00
CA ASP A 74 -1.26 22.13 -2.19
C ASP A 74 -0.04 21.25 -2.57
N SER A 75 0.86 21.76 -3.42
CA SER A 75 2.12 21.10 -3.77
C SER A 75 3.22 21.35 -2.72
N ASN A 76 4.08 20.35 -2.53
CA ASN A 76 5.35 20.52 -1.81
C ASN A 76 6.50 20.94 -2.74
N VAL A 77 6.26 21.07 -4.03
CA VAL A 77 7.23 21.42 -5.06
C VAL A 77 6.98 22.82 -5.57
N ILE A 78 8.04 23.59 -5.81
CA ILE A 78 8.02 24.88 -6.48
C ILE A 78 9.13 24.92 -7.52
N ILE A 79 8.84 25.53 -8.68
CA ILE A 79 9.84 25.70 -9.74
C ILE A 79 10.26 27.16 -9.80
N ILE A 80 11.57 27.38 -9.86
CA ILE A 80 12.14 28.68 -10.17
C ILE A 80 13.05 28.60 -11.39
N ILE A 81 13.07 29.63 -12.22
CA ILE A 81 13.86 29.68 -13.44
C ILE A 81 14.66 30.97 -13.47
N GLU A 82 15.96 30.86 -13.76
CA GLU A 82 16.87 31.96 -13.98
C GLU A 82 17.44 31.92 -15.39
N CYS A 83 17.40 33.04 -16.11
CA CYS A 83 17.77 33.16 -17.51
C CYS A 83 19.00 34.03 -17.73
N LYS A 84 19.88 33.64 -18.66
CA LYS A 84 20.99 34.47 -19.17
C LYS A 84 21.03 34.44 -20.70
N GLY A 85 21.25 35.60 -21.32
CA GLY A 85 21.24 35.73 -22.77
C GLY A 85 22.41 35.05 -23.49
N LYS A 86 23.50 34.71 -22.82
CA LYS A 86 24.71 34.13 -23.42
C LYS A 86 25.02 32.78 -22.80
N VAL A 87 25.28 31.76 -23.59
CA VAL A 87 25.62 30.41 -23.15
C VAL A 87 26.85 30.39 -22.23
N LYS A 88 27.86 31.22 -22.47
CA LYS A 88 29.04 31.37 -21.58
C LYS A 88 28.69 31.83 -20.16
N ASN A 89 27.53 32.36 -19.94
CA ASN A 89 27.00 32.78 -18.62
C ASN A 89 26.10 31.71 -17.99
N HIS A 90 26.22 30.45 -18.42
CA HIS A 90 25.43 29.36 -17.88
C HIS A 90 25.93 28.94 -16.51
N SER A 91 27.21 28.65 -16.39
CA SER A 91 27.87 28.14 -15.19
C SER A 91 29.19 28.84 -14.96
N LYS A 92 29.53 29.13 -13.69
CA LYS A 92 30.86 29.53 -13.27
C LYS A 92 31.80 28.34 -13.19
N LYS A 93 31.29 27.20 -12.74
CA LYS A 93 32.07 25.97 -12.55
C LYS A 93 32.18 25.23 -13.88
N GLU A 94 33.36 24.68 -14.17
CA GLU A 94 33.59 23.86 -15.36
C GLU A 94 32.84 22.53 -15.27
N ASP A 95 32.84 21.92 -14.09
CA ASP A 95 32.09 20.70 -13.81
C ASP A 95 30.80 21.04 -13.07
N ILE A 96 29.67 20.76 -13.71
CA ILE A 96 28.32 21.03 -13.18
C ILE A 96 28.06 20.24 -11.90
N LYS A 97 28.62 19.03 -11.75
CA LYS A 97 28.41 18.20 -10.56
C LYS A 97 28.98 18.82 -9.29
N LYS A 98 29.99 19.70 -9.40
CA LYS A 98 30.51 20.42 -8.23
C LYS A 98 29.49 21.31 -7.53
N TYR A 99 28.37 21.65 -8.19
CA TYR A 99 27.28 22.37 -7.53
C TYR A 99 26.55 21.52 -6.48
N GLU A 100 26.58 20.20 -6.57
CA GLU A 100 26.01 19.29 -5.55
C GLU A 100 26.81 19.35 -4.23
N GLU A 101 28.11 19.60 -4.30
CA GLU A 101 28.98 19.63 -3.10
C GLU A 101 29.22 21.05 -2.60
N GLU A 102 29.43 21.99 -3.51
CA GLU A 102 29.89 23.34 -3.21
C GLU A 102 28.79 24.41 -3.31
N GLY A 103 27.62 24.08 -3.91
CA GLY A 103 26.52 25.03 -4.14
C GLY A 103 26.86 26.15 -5.10
N TYR A 104 26.19 27.27 -4.98
CA TYR A 104 26.41 28.48 -5.77
C TYR A 104 27.64 29.27 -5.28
N GLY A 105 28.18 30.12 -6.17
CA GLY A 105 29.38 30.91 -5.91
C GLY A 105 29.14 32.21 -5.14
N THR A 106 29.99 33.19 -5.39
CA THR A 106 29.94 34.53 -4.77
C THR A 106 28.72 35.33 -5.25
N SER A 107 28.45 36.47 -4.60
CA SER A 107 27.42 37.44 -5.03
C SER A 107 27.59 37.86 -6.49
N ASN A 108 28.83 38.04 -6.96
CA ASN A 108 29.10 38.35 -8.36
C ASN A 108 28.76 37.18 -9.30
N ASP A 109 28.99 35.94 -8.87
CA ASP A 109 28.64 34.75 -9.65
C ASP A 109 27.12 34.59 -9.77
N THR A 110 26.36 34.81 -8.69
CA THR A 110 24.88 34.75 -8.71
C THR A 110 24.25 35.79 -9.66
N VAL A 111 24.91 36.91 -9.89
CA VAL A 111 24.45 37.90 -10.88
C VAL A 111 24.78 37.46 -12.30
N ASN A 112 25.95 36.88 -12.53
CA ASN A 112 26.49 36.68 -13.86
C ASN A 112 26.14 35.31 -14.46
N TYR A 113 25.91 34.30 -13.66
CA TYR A 113 25.70 32.91 -14.13
C TYR A 113 24.30 32.40 -13.78
N ALA A 114 23.71 31.64 -14.71
CA ALA A 114 22.34 31.15 -14.59
C ALA A 114 22.18 30.13 -13.44
N ILE A 115 23.10 29.17 -13.33
CA ILE A 115 23.03 28.13 -12.27
C ILE A 115 23.21 28.78 -10.90
N ASP A 116 24.21 29.61 -10.72
CA ASP A 116 24.48 30.30 -9.46
C ASP A 116 23.28 31.17 -9.04
N GLY A 117 22.63 31.83 -10.01
CA GLY A 117 21.43 32.64 -9.76
C GLY A 117 20.20 31.81 -9.42
N ALA A 118 20.00 30.66 -10.06
CA ALA A 118 18.87 29.77 -9.75
C ALA A 118 19.01 29.16 -8.36
N LEU A 119 20.19 28.63 -8.02
CA LEU A 119 20.45 28.05 -6.70
C LEU A 119 20.39 29.10 -5.58
N TRP A 120 20.83 30.35 -5.85
CA TRP A 120 20.67 31.46 -4.92
C TRP A 120 19.21 31.70 -4.55
N TYR A 121 18.29 31.77 -5.52
CA TYR A 121 16.88 31.96 -5.21
C TYR A 121 16.24 30.75 -4.55
N ALA A 122 16.70 29.54 -4.87
CA ALA A 122 16.23 28.31 -4.24
C ALA A 122 16.46 28.30 -2.73
N GLU A 123 17.57 28.89 -2.26
CA GLU A 123 17.91 29.03 -0.83
C GLU A 123 16.80 29.68 0.00
N PHE A 124 16.08 30.65 -0.57
CA PHE A 124 15.02 31.38 0.14
C PHE A 124 13.69 30.62 0.18
N LEU A 125 13.54 29.54 -0.58
CA LEU A 125 12.32 28.74 -0.69
C LEU A 125 12.45 27.37 -0.04
N LYS A 126 13.67 26.88 0.16
CA LYS A 126 13.96 25.52 0.66
C LYS A 126 13.33 25.19 2.01
N ASN A 127 13.11 26.16 2.88
CA ASN A 127 12.48 25.93 4.18
C ASN A 127 11.01 25.53 4.06
N ARG A 128 10.40 25.76 2.90
CA ARG A 128 8.98 25.52 2.67
C ARG A 128 8.70 24.46 1.59
N TYR A 129 9.54 24.41 0.57
CA TYR A 129 9.36 23.58 -0.62
C TYR A 129 10.60 22.77 -0.96
N ASP A 130 10.40 21.69 -1.71
CA ASP A 130 11.42 21.12 -2.58
C ASP A 130 11.50 22.03 -3.80
N VAL A 131 12.64 22.63 -4.03
CA VAL A 131 12.80 23.65 -5.09
C VAL A 131 13.45 23.03 -6.31
N VAL A 132 12.73 23.07 -7.43
CA VAL A 132 13.28 22.76 -8.75
C VAL A 132 13.91 24.05 -9.29
N ALA A 133 15.23 24.13 -9.27
CA ALA A 133 16.00 25.28 -9.73
C ALA A 133 16.49 25.05 -11.15
N ILE A 134 15.94 25.81 -12.11
CA ILE A 134 16.23 25.68 -13.53
C ILE A 134 17.05 26.87 -14.01
N ALA A 135 18.23 26.58 -14.54
CA ALA A 135 19.12 27.56 -15.16
C ALA A 135 19.03 27.46 -16.67
N VAL A 136 18.82 28.59 -17.35
CA VAL A 136 18.71 28.65 -18.80
C VAL A 136 19.66 29.72 -19.35
N SER A 137 20.40 29.40 -20.41
CA SER A 137 21.23 30.35 -21.12
C SER A 137 21.21 30.12 -22.64
N GLY A 138 21.33 31.18 -23.44
CA GLY A 138 21.18 31.14 -24.90
C GLY A 138 19.86 31.75 -25.36
N VAL A 139 19.73 31.99 -26.64
CA VAL A 139 18.62 32.79 -27.22
C VAL A 139 17.78 32.01 -28.23
N THR A 140 18.21 30.83 -28.62
CA THR A 140 17.46 29.92 -29.50
C THR A 140 17.33 28.55 -28.83
N GLU A 141 16.36 27.77 -29.22
CA GLU A 141 16.12 26.43 -28.70
C GLU A 141 17.32 25.50 -28.94
N LEU A 142 17.94 25.59 -30.14
CA LEU A 142 19.07 24.77 -30.54
C LEU A 142 20.40 25.12 -29.84
N GLU A 143 20.58 26.38 -29.43
CA GLU A 143 21.81 26.88 -28.81
C GLU A 143 21.65 27.03 -27.28
N SER A 144 20.46 26.83 -26.76
CA SER A 144 20.22 26.97 -25.32
C SER A 144 20.82 25.82 -24.57
N ARG A 145 21.45 26.16 -23.45
CA ARG A 145 21.88 25.20 -22.42
C ARG A 145 20.93 25.32 -21.23
N VAL A 146 20.45 24.20 -20.74
CA VAL A 146 19.52 24.14 -19.63
C VAL A 146 20.00 23.13 -18.61
N THR A 147 20.06 23.53 -17.34
CA THR A 147 20.43 22.65 -16.24
C THR A 147 19.40 22.77 -15.13
N THR A 148 18.94 21.65 -14.63
CA THR A 148 17.97 21.57 -13.54
C THR A 148 18.58 20.91 -12.32
N PHE A 149 18.48 21.59 -11.19
CA PHE A 149 18.82 21.05 -9.87
C PHE A 149 17.58 20.93 -9.02
N ILE A 150 17.63 20.00 -8.07
CA ILE A 150 16.63 19.88 -6.99
C ILE A 150 17.32 20.26 -5.69
N TYR A 151 16.79 21.30 -5.04
CA TYR A 151 17.19 21.70 -3.70
C TYR A 151 16.14 21.17 -2.72
N PRO A 152 16.49 20.17 -1.86
CA PRO A 152 15.52 19.55 -0.98
C PRO A 152 14.97 20.50 0.07
N LYS A 153 13.73 20.31 0.47
CA LYS A 153 13.13 21.03 1.59
C LYS A 153 13.94 20.83 2.87
N ASN A 154 14.31 21.93 3.53
CA ASN A 154 15.20 21.96 4.70
C ASN A 154 16.57 21.36 4.47
N GLY A 155 16.99 21.18 3.21
CA GLY A 155 18.29 20.65 2.85
C GLY A 155 19.42 21.66 3.02
N GLU A 156 20.63 21.15 3.11
CA GLU A 156 21.89 21.91 3.03
C GLU A 156 22.42 21.89 1.59
N ILE A 157 23.49 22.67 1.32
CA ILE A 157 24.11 22.72 -0.01
C ILE A 157 24.53 21.33 -0.51
N LYS A 158 25.08 20.49 0.35
CA LYS A 158 25.48 19.10 0.04
C LYS A 158 24.32 18.16 -0.34
N ASP A 159 23.07 18.58 -0.08
CA ASP A 159 21.87 17.80 -0.38
C ASP A 159 21.29 18.16 -1.74
N ILE A 160 21.84 19.18 -2.43
CA ILE A 160 21.44 19.57 -3.79
C ILE A 160 21.75 18.41 -4.74
N LYS A 161 20.81 18.09 -5.63
CA LYS A 161 20.96 17.04 -6.64
C LYS A 161 20.82 17.59 -8.04
N LEU A 162 21.74 17.24 -8.92
CA LEU A 162 21.61 17.47 -10.36
C LEU A 162 20.50 16.54 -10.88
N TYR A 163 19.46 17.15 -11.46
CA TYR A 163 18.40 16.38 -12.13
C TYR A 163 18.78 16.06 -13.58
N GLU A 164 19.10 17.09 -14.36
CA GLU A 164 19.42 16.97 -15.78
C GLU A 164 20.26 18.17 -16.23
N ASP A 165 21.18 17.93 -17.16
CA ASP A 165 21.96 18.96 -17.86
C ASP A 165 21.86 18.68 -19.35
N GLY A 166 21.15 19.53 -20.10
CA GLY A 166 20.86 19.24 -21.51
C GLY A 166 20.03 20.28 -22.22
N THR A 167 18.94 19.85 -22.82
CA THR A 167 18.05 20.67 -23.65
C THR A 167 16.82 21.16 -22.90
N LEU A 168 16.13 22.12 -23.47
CA LEU A 168 14.88 22.65 -22.91
C LEU A 168 13.80 21.57 -22.74
N GLU A 169 13.75 20.61 -23.65
CA GLU A 169 12.76 19.51 -23.57
C GLU A 169 12.99 18.57 -22.38
N ASN A 170 14.24 18.29 -22.07
CA ASN A 170 14.58 17.33 -21.00
C ASN A 170 14.63 17.99 -19.62
N CYS A 171 14.99 19.26 -19.56
CA CYS A 171 15.28 19.97 -18.31
C CYS A 171 14.13 20.85 -17.81
N LEU A 172 13.21 21.29 -18.68
CA LEU A 172 12.02 22.05 -18.30
C LEU A 172 10.78 21.20 -18.55
N LEU A 173 10.31 20.56 -17.48
CA LEU A 173 9.12 19.68 -17.46
C LEU A 173 7.96 20.36 -16.71
N PRO A 174 6.72 19.89 -16.90
CA PRO A 174 5.60 20.29 -16.06
C PRO A 174 5.83 19.96 -14.58
N ILE A 175 5.27 20.77 -13.67
CA ILE A 175 5.43 20.59 -12.22
C ILE A 175 4.95 19.20 -11.76
N ASN A 176 3.91 18.66 -12.38
CA ASN A 176 3.38 17.33 -12.09
C ASN A 176 4.40 16.21 -12.37
N GLU A 177 5.28 16.38 -13.35
CA GLU A 177 6.34 15.42 -13.66
C GLU A 177 7.47 15.48 -12.63
N TYR A 178 7.81 16.65 -12.11
CA TYR A 178 8.76 16.76 -11.01
C TYR A 178 8.20 16.17 -9.72
N GLU A 179 6.92 16.40 -9.40
CA GLU A 179 6.27 15.82 -8.22
C GLU A 179 6.36 14.28 -8.21
N LYS A 180 6.22 13.64 -9.37
CA LYS A 180 6.34 12.17 -9.50
C LYS A 180 7.76 11.65 -9.29
N LYS A 181 8.76 12.44 -9.64
CA LYS A 181 10.17 12.03 -9.71
C LYS A 181 11.03 12.50 -8.54
N ILE A 182 10.62 13.57 -7.86
CA ILE A 182 11.47 14.28 -6.88
C ILE A 182 11.90 13.37 -5.71
N ASP A 183 11.00 12.54 -5.19
CA ASP A 183 11.31 11.62 -4.10
C ASP A 183 12.28 10.50 -4.55
N ILE A 184 12.27 10.14 -5.85
CA ILE A 184 13.22 9.17 -6.44
C ILE A 184 14.59 9.82 -6.57
N ILE A 185 14.66 11.04 -7.10
CA ILE A 185 15.90 11.78 -7.34
C ILE A 185 16.62 12.08 -6.03
N LEU A 186 15.86 12.47 -5.01
CA LEU A 186 16.39 12.74 -3.67
C LEU A 186 16.61 11.47 -2.85
N GLU A 187 16.43 10.29 -3.45
CA GLU A 187 16.56 8.99 -2.77
C GLU A 187 15.70 8.88 -1.49
N ARG A 188 14.72 9.78 -1.33
CA ARG A 188 13.84 9.81 -0.15
C ARG A 188 12.99 8.57 -0.02
N HIS A 189 12.67 7.91 -1.13
CA HIS A 189 11.93 6.67 -1.13
C HIS A 189 12.68 5.55 -0.37
N LEU A 190 14.02 5.48 -0.46
CA LEU A 190 14.82 4.48 0.23
C LEU A 190 14.91 4.76 1.74
N PHE A 191 15.30 5.98 2.13
CA PHE A 191 15.39 6.38 3.53
C PHE A 191 14.01 6.46 4.19
N LYS A 192 13.02 7.02 3.50
CA LYS A 192 11.66 7.19 3.99
C LYS A 192 10.95 5.85 4.19
N GLU A 193 11.12 4.91 3.27
CA GLU A 193 10.54 3.58 3.36
C GLU A 193 11.11 2.79 4.55
N GLU A 194 12.42 2.76 4.73
CA GLU A 194 13.08 2.12 5.87
C GLU A 194 12.70 2.76 7.19
N ASP A 195 12.67 4.09 7.28
CA ASP A 195 12.29 4.80 8.50
C ASP A 195 10.81 4.60 8.82
N ILE A 196 9.92 4.63 7.83
CA ILE A 196 8.50 4.33 8.00
C ILE A 196 8.33 2.90 8.47
N LYS A 197 8.96 1.93 7.83
CA LYS A 197 8.91 0.52 8.24
C LYS A 197 9.44 0.34 9.66
N LYS A 198 10.52 1.02 10.04
CA LYS A 198 11.10 0.98 11.39
C LYS A 198 10.13 1.54 12.46
N GLU A 199 9.55 2.72 12.21
CA GLU A 199 8.54 3.29 13.13
C GLU A 199 7.27 2.43 13.17
N LEU A 200 6.84 1.91 12.05
CA LEU A 200 5.69 0.99 11.98
C LEU A 200 5.93 -0.29 12.78
N ARG A 201 7.13 -0.87 12.73
CA ARG A 201 7.51 -2.03 13.57
C ARG A 201 7.47 -1.70 15.05
N LYS A 202 7.97 -0.52 15.45
CA LYS A 202 7.89 -0.04 16.86
C LYS A 202 6.45 0.12 17.30
N TYR A 203 5.62 0.75 16.47
CA TYR A 203 4.20 0.92 16.71
C TYR A 203 3.49 -0.43 16.84
N THR A 204 3.75 -1.36 15.93
CA THR A 204 3.16 -2.70 15.92
C THR A 204 3.48 -3.47 17.20
N LEU A 205 4.73 -3.40 17.67
CA LEU A 205 5.15 -3.99 18.93
C LEU A 205 4.43 -3.33 20.14
N ALA A 206 4.32 -2.00 20.13
CA ALA A 206 3.60 -1.26 21.15
C ALA A 206 2.11 -1.64 21.18
N CYS A 207 1.47 -1.79 20.01
CA CYS A 207 0.09 -2.21 19.87
C CYS A 207 -0.13 -3.63 20.45
N THR A 208 0.73 -4.58 20.10
CA THR A 208 0.67 -5.94 20.62
C THR A 208 0.83 -5.97 22.15
N ASN A 209 1.78 -5.20 22.68
CA ASN A 209 2.03 -5.12 24.14
C ASN A 209 0.88 -4.42 24.87
N TYR A 210 0.28 -3.38 24.27
CA TYR A 210 -0.89 -2.71 24.83
C TYR A 210 -2.07 -3.67 24.97
N LEU A 211 -2.40 -4.42 23.93
CA LEU A 211 -3.48 -5.41 23.96
C LEU A 211 -3.20 -6.52 24.98
N ARG A 212 -1.94 -6.98 25.10
CA ARG A 212 -1.53 -8.00 26.08
C ARG A 212 -1.69 -7.50 27.51
N LYS A 213 -1.24 -6.29 27.82
CA LYS A 213 -1.37 -5.67 29.14
C LYS A 213 -2.83 -5.49 29.57
N ASN A 214 -3.71 -5.30 28.61
CA ASN A 214 -5.15 -5.18 28.85
C ASN A 214 -5.88 -6.54 28.77
N GLY A 215 -5.19 -7.67 28.89
CA GLY A 215 -5.82 -8.98 29.02
C GLY A 215 -6.41 -9.58 27.74
N ILE A 216 -6.16 -8.95 26.57
CA ILE A 216 -6.65 -9.50 25.30
C ILE A 216 -5.83 -10.74 24.94
N GLU A 217 -6.52 -11.87 24.80
CA GLU A 217 -5.90 -13.14 24.39
C GLU A 217 -5.21 -13.05 23.02
N ASP A 218 -4.08 -13.74 22.85
CA ASP A 218 -3.28 -13.69 21.62
C ASP A 218 -4.10 -14.07 20.39
N ASN A 219 -5.01 -15.04 20.48
CA ASN A 219 -5.89 -15.43 19.37
C ASN A 219 -6.92 -14.36 18.99
N SER A 220 -7.30 -13.50 19.92
CA SER A 220 -8.28 -12.43 19.71
C SER A 220 -7.66 -11.12 19.20
N LYS A 221 -6.37 -10.88 19.49
CA LYS A 221 -5.67 -9.63 19.13
C LYS A 221 -5.71 -9.37 17.64
N ALA A 222 -5.34 -10.37 16.84
CA ALA A 222 -5.26 -10.22 15.39
C ALA A 222 -6.66 -9.97 14.77
N GLY A 223 -7.69 -10.67 15.25
CA GLY A 223 -9.06 -10.45 14.83
C GLY A 223 -9.57 -9.05 15.20
N LEU A 224 -9.28 -8.57 16.43
CA LEU A 224 -9.68 -7.24 16.90
C LEU A 224 -9.03 -6.14 16.07
N VAL A 225 -7.72 -6.22 15.84
CA VAL A 225 -7.00 -5.24 15.02
C VAL A 225 -7.49 -5.28 13.58
N SER A 226 -7.73 -6.48 13.00
CA SER A 226 -8.35 -6.62 11.69
C SER A 226 -9.69 -5.91 11.59
N ALA A 227 -10.59 -6.14 12.55
CA ALA A 227 -11.90 -5.51 12.56
C ALA A 227 -11.79 -3.99 12.56
N ILE A 228 -10.93 -3.44 13.44
CA ILE A 228 -10.75 -1.99 13.56
C ILE A 228 -10.16 -1.41 12.27
N VAL A 229 -9.11 -2.03 11.74
CA VAL A 229 -8.45 -1.54 10.51
C VAL A 229 -9.39 -1.62 9.32
N LEU A 230 -10.10 -2.74 9.13
CA LEU A 230 -11.13 -2.85 8.09
C LEU A 230 -12.21 -1.78 8.23
N GLY A 231 -12.71 -1.56 9.46
CA GLY A 231 -13.69 -0.51 9.73
C GLY A 231 -13.17 0.89 9.41
N LEU A 232 -11.93 1.19 9.74
CA LEU A 232 -11.30 2.49 9.47
C LEU A 232 -10.95 2.71 7.99
N THR A 233 -10.93 1.67 7.16
CA THR A 233 -10.78 1.84 5.70
C THR A 233 -12.08 2.20 4.99
N ASN A 234 -13.23 2.10 5.66
CA ASN A 234 -14.52 2.56 5.13
C ASN A 234 -14.69 4.07 5.36
N LYS A 235 -14.25 4.87 4.38
CA LYS A 235 -14.25 6.35 4.46
C LYS A 235 -15.64 6.96 4.57
N GLU A 236 -16.68 6.26 4.12
CA GLU A 236 -18.07 6.71 4.22
C GLU A 236 -18.68 6.42 5.59
N SER A 237 -18.09 5.55 6.39
CA SER A 237 -18.61 5.19 7.70
C SER A 237 -18.60 6.34 8.69
N ARG A 238 -19.55 6.32 9.63
CA ARG A 238 -19.61 7.23 10.78
C ARG A 238 -18.33 7.11 11.62
N LEU A 239 -17.80 5.90 11.82
CA LEU A 239 -16.57 5.66 12.56
C LEU A 239 -15.38 6.46 11.99
N TYR A 240 -15.13 6.33 10.68
CA TYR A 240 -14.06 7.05 10.03
C TYR A 240 -14.24 8.57 10.12
N LYS A 241 -15.45 9.07 9.80
CA LYS A 241 -15.76 10.51 9.79
C LYS A 241 -15.61 11.16 11.18
N VAL A 242 -16.08 10.52 12.24
CA VAL A 242 -15.95 11.03 13.62
C VAL A 242 -14.49 11.04 14.06
N ILE A 243 -13.74 9.97 13.84
CA ILE A 243 -12.31 9.91 14.20
C ILE A 243 -11.51 10.96 13.42
N LYS A 244 -11.72 11.07 12.12
CA LYS A 244 -11.06 12.07 11.27
C LYS A 244 -11.31 13.49 11.77
N LYS A 245 -12.55 13.84 12.03
CA LYS A 245 -12.95 15.14 12.56
C LYS A 245 -12.31 15.44 13.91
N SER A 246 -12.15 14.43 14.76
CA SER A 246 -11.48 14.57 16.06
C SER A 246 -10.02 15.01 15.91
N PHE A 247 -9.30 14.46 14.92
CA PHE A 247 -7.92 14.86 14.64
C PHE A 247 -7.82 16.23 13.95
N GLU A 248 -8.73 16.54 13.01
CA GLU A 248 -8.76 17.83 12.32
C GLU A 248 -9.01 19.00 13.29
N ASN A 249 -9.88 18.79 14.28
CA ASN A 249 -10.27 19.81 15.26
C ASN A 249 -9.46 19.76 16.57
N ASN A 250 -8.55 18.81 16.74
CA ASN A 250 -7.87 18.53 18.02
C ASN A 250 -8.82 18.27 19.21
N ILE A 251 -10.04 17.78 18.94
CA ILE A 251 -11.06 17.48 19.93
C ILE A 251 -11.38 16.00 19.86
N ILE A 252 -11.12 15.26 20.94
CA ILE A 252 -11.44 13.84 21.00
C ILE A 252 -12.91 13.66 21.34
N GLU A 253 -13.68 13.17 20.39
CA GLU A 253 -15.12 12.93 20.52
C GLU A 253 -15.40 11.81 21.53
N ASP A 254 -16.24 12.08 22.52
CA ASP A 254 -16.66 11.09 23.53
C ASP A 254 -17.60 10.02 22.96
N GLU A 255 -18.20 10.30 21.82
CA GLU A 255 -19.11 9.43 21.09
C GLU A 255 -18.46 8.08 20.73
N VAL A 256 -17.21 8.09 20.25
CA VAL A 256 -16.47 6.86 19.92
C VAL A 256 -16.32 5.97 21.16
N GLY A 257 -16.11 6.54 22.34
CA GLY A 257 -16.00 5.77 23.58
C GLY A 257 -17.29 5.02 23.95
N LYS A 258 -18.45 5.64 23.73
CA LYS A 258 -19.75 5.07 24.08
C LYS A 258 -20.28 4.09 23.04
N GLU A 259 -20.09 4.39 21.76
CA GLU A 259 -20.68 3.64 20.65
C GLU A 259 -19.65 2.88 19.79
N ALA A 260 -18.42 2.72 20.27
CA ALA A 260 -17.31 2.12 19.52
C ALA A 260 -17.67 0.81 18.79
N ILE A 261 -18.32 -0.12 19.50
CA ILE A 261 -18.71 -1.41 18.89
C ILE A 261 -19.79 -1.23 17.83
N LYS A 262 -20.79 -0.36 18.09
CA LYS A 262 -21.88 -0.08 17.14
C LYS A 262 -21.31 0.53 15.87
N MET A 263 -20.51 1.58 15.99
CA MET A 263 -19.86 2.24 14.87
C MET A 263 -18.96 1.29 14.06
N LEU A 264 -18.22 0.42 14.75
CA LEU A 264 -17.38 -0.57 14.09
C LEU A 264 -18.20 -1.59 13.31
N LYS A 265 -19.28 -2.11 13.89
CA LYS A 265 -20.20 -3.03 13.21
C LYS A 265 -20.88 -2.37 12.01
N GLU A 266 -21.34 -1.13 12.14
CA GLU A 266 -21.90 -0.35 11.03
C GLU A 266 -20.88 -0.16 9.90
N SER A 267 -19.64 0.11 10.24
CA SER A 267 -18.56 0.25 9.25
C SER A 267 -18.23 -1.05 8.54
N LEU A 268 -18.31 -2.19 9.23
CA LEU A 268 -18.03 -3.51 8.65
C LEU A 268 -19.21 -4.04 7.82
N TYR A 269 -20.45 -3.91 8.32
CA TYR A 269 -21.64 -4.61 7.80
C TYR A 269 -22.65 -3.69 7.13
N GLY A 270 -22.51 -2.38 7.27
CA GLY A 270 -23.49 -1.38 6.90
C GLY A 270 -24.44 -1.00 8.04
N SER A 271 -25.06 0.17 7.93
CA SER A 271 -26.12 0.61 8.85
C SER A 271 -27.38 -0.22 8.63
N SER A 272 -28.17 -0.43 9.70
CA SER A 272 -29.53 -0.98 9.53
C SER A 272 -30.39 0.04 8.76
N LYS A 273 -31.13 -0.41 7.76
CA LYS A 273 -32.12 0.41 7.08
C LYS A 273 -33.14 0.89 8.11
N ASN A 274 -33.13 2.17 8.45
CA ASN A 274 -34.34 2.85 8.89
C ASN A 274 -35.15 3.17 7.63
N GLU A 275 -36.47 3.29 7.75
CA GLU A 275 -37.47 3.28 6.67
C GLU A 275 -37.22 4.26 5.50
N ASP A 276 -36.23 5.12 5.55
CA ASP A 276 -35.79 6.02 4.48
C ASP A 276 -34.55 5.44 3.77
N GLU A 277 -34.72 4.99 2.54
CA GLU A 277 -33.69 4.33 1.71
C GLU A 277 -32.45 5.19 1.42
N ASP A 278 -32.52 6.50 1.62
CA ASP A 278 -31.45 7.46 1.27
C ASP A 278 -30.29 7.50 2.28
N ASP A 279 -30.45 6.95 3.48
CA ASP A 279 -29.44 6.99 4.57
C ASP A 279 -28.68 5.68 4.80
N TYR A 280 -28.79 4.68 3.89
CA TYR A 280 -28.06 3.42 4.03
C TYR A 280 -26.59 3.58 3.70
N ILE A 281 -25.72 3.50 4.72
CA ILE A 281 -24.27 3.44 4.56
C ILE A 281 -23.85 1.99 4.34
N LYS A 282 -23.24 1.71 3.19
CA LYS A 282 -22.71 0.38 2.88
C LYS A 282 -21.55 0.04 3.81
N GLY A 283 -21.58 -1.16 4.39
CA GLY A 283 -20.43 -1.73 5.10
C GLY A 283 -19.32 -2.12 4.14
N ILE A 284 -18.10 -2.31 4.69
CA ILE A 284 -16.95 -2.66 3.87
C ILE A 284 -17.15 -3.98 3.11
N PHE A 285 -17.89 -4.94 3.67
CA PHE A 285 -18.19 -6.20 2.99
C PHE A 285 -19.18 -6.06 1.83
N ASP A 286 -19.99 -4.98 1.82
CA ASP A 286 -20.88 -4.64 0.70
C ASP A 286 -20.10 -3.89 -0.38
N ILE A 287 -19.20 -2.99 0.03
CA ILE A 287 -18.31 -2.25 -0.89
C ILE A 287 -17.43 -3.23 -1.67
N ASP A 288 -16.89 -4.24 -1.00
CA ASP A 288 -16.06 -5.28 -1.62
C ASP A 288 -16.88 -6.32 -2.40
N ASN A 289 -18.22 -6.19 -2.45
CA ASN A 289 -19.12 -7.14 -3.10
C ASN A 289 -18.91 -8.60 -2.66
N ILE A 290 -18.66 -8.81 -1.37
CA ILE A 290 -18.43 -10.14 -0.82
C ILE A 290 -19.71 -10.99 -0.93
N PRO A 291 -19.66 -12.22 -1.49
CA PRO A 291 -20.81 -13.10 -1.55
C PRO A 291 -21.41 -13.36 -0.17
N LYS A 292 -22.75 -13.46 -0.11
CA LYS A 292 -23.53 -13.54 1.14
C LYS A 292 -23.03 -14.62 2.11
N GLY A 293 -22.67 -15.81 1.62
CA GLY A 293 -22.14 -16.88 2.47
C GLY A 293 -20.82 -16.51 3.13
N LYS A 294 -19.89 -15.92 2.38
CA LYS A 294 -18.60 -15.43 2.90
C LYS A 294 -18.80 -14.27 3.87
N LYS A 295 -19.71 -13.34 3.56
CA LYS A 295 -20.09 -12.23 4.44
C LYS A 295 -20.62 -12.73 5.78
N ASN A 296 -21.48 -13.73 5.79
CA ASN A 296 -22.03 -14.33 7.01
C ASN A 296 -20.92 -14.98 7.87
N SER A 297 -19.94 -15.61 7.23
CA SER A 297 -18.78 -16.20 7.92
C SER A 297 -17.96 -15.16 8.65
N LEU A 298 -17.60 -14.10 7.95
CA LEU A 298 -16.83 -12.97 8.49
C LEU A 298 -17.61 -12.27 9.61
N LYS A 299 -18.89 -12.02 9.37
CA LYS A 299 -19.80 -11.40 10.36
C LYS A 299 -19.87 -12.22 11.64
N LYS A 300 -20.09 -13.54 11.54
CA LYS A 300 -20.13 -14.42 12.71
C LYS A 300 -18.84 -14.38 13.51
N PHE A 301 -17.68 -14.41 12.85
CA PHE A 301 -16.39 -14.32 13.52
C PHE A 301 -16.23 -12.99 14.26
N TYR A 302 -16.46 -11.86 13.59
CA TYR A 302 -16.31 -10.55 14.22
C TYR A 302 -17.38 -10.26 15.26
N ASP A 303 -18.60 -10.75 15.11
CA ASP A 303 -19.64 -10.63 16.13
C ASP A 303 -19.26 -11.34 17.43
N ILE A 304 -18.77 -12.56 17.37
CA ILE A 304 -18.28 -13.30 18.55
C ILE A 304 -17.15 -12.52 19.24
N LEU A 305 -16.22 -11.97 18.44
CA LEU A 305 -15.10 -11.21 18.96
C LEU A 305 -15.55 -9.91 19.64
N LEU A 306 -16.46 -9.17 18.99
CA LEU A 306 -16.90 -7.84 19.47
C LEU A 306 -18.00 -7.89 20.54
N THR A 307 -18.56 -9.06 20.86
CA THR A 307 -19.54 -9.21 21.96
C THR A 307 -18.88 -9.52 23.31
N LYS A 308 -17.58 -9.78 23.36
CA LYS A 308 -16.89 -10.00 24.65
C LYS A 308 -17.07 -8.78 25.56
N ASP A 309 -17.68 -8.98 26.72
CA ASP A 309 -18.00 -7.90 27.67
C ASP A 309 -16.75 -7.15 28.15
N GLU A 310 -15.61 -7.81 28.15
CA GLU A 310 -14.30 -7.24 28.43
C GLU A 310 -13.96 -6.04 27.54
N LEU A 311 -14.35 -6.06 26.27
CA LEU A 311 -14.04 -4.97 25.33
C LEU A 311 -14.86 -3.69 25.56
N LYS A 312 -16.05 -3.80 26.17
CA LYS A 312 -16.97 -2.68 26.34
C LYS A 312 -16.57 -1.73 27.46
N ASN A 313 -16.04 -2.28 28.56
CA ASN A 313 -15.88 -1.57 29.82
C ASN A 313 -14.43 -1.41 30.30
N MET A 314 -13.45 -1.96 29.58
CA MET A 314 -12.03 -1.80 29.95
C MET A 314 -11.59 -0.33 29.82
N PRO A 315 -11.18 0.33 30.91
CA PRO A 315 -10.63 1.67 30.84
C PRO A 315 -9.30 1.67 30.08
N ASN A 316 -8.97 2.78 29.45
CA ASN A 316 -7.64 2.98 28.88
C ASN A 316 -6.61 3.16 29.99
N GLN A 317 -5.88 2.09 30.31
CA GLN A 317 -4.85 2.11 31.36
C GLN A 317 -3.52 2.75 30.92
N SER A 318 -3.40 3.20 29.68
CA SER A 318 -2.15 3.68 29.10
C SER A 318 -2.27 5.08 28.48
N ALA A 319 -3.11 5.96 29.06
CA ALA A 319 -3.31 7.32 28.58
C ALA A 319 -2.01 8.15 28.47
N ASN A 320 -0.95 7.78 29.18
CA ASN A 320 0.37 8.40 29.09
C ASN A 320 1.31 7.75 28.05
N SER A 321 0.82 6.78 27.27
CA SER A 321 1.61 6.15 26.21
C SER A 321 1.74 7.07 24.99
N LYS A 322 2.90 7.07 24.35
CA LYS A 322 3.12 7.78 23.08
C LYS A 322 2.05 7.46 22.02
N TYR A 323 1.58 6.23 21.94
CA TYR A 323 0.67 5.75 20.89
C TYR A 323 -0.79 5.63 21.32
N PHE A 324 -1.09 5.44 22.61
CA PHE A 324 -2.43 5.16 23.15
C PHE A 324 -2.93 6.27 24.08
N LYS A 325 -2.63 7.51 23.71
CA LYS A 325 -2.95 8.73 24.49
C LYS A 325 -4.41 9.16 24.42
N TYR A 326 -5.16 8.70 23.42
CA TYR A 326 -6.55 9.08 23.18
C TYR A 326 -7.52 7.95 23.52
N GLY A 327 -8.80 8.29 23.67
CA GLY A 327 -9.87 7.34 23.94
C GLY A 327 -10.01 6.98 25.44
N LYS A 328 -11.26 6.87 25.91
CA LYS A 328 -11.57 6.59 27.32
C LYS A 328 -11.55 5.10 27.66
N ASN A 329 -11.80 4.24 26.70
CA ASN A 329 -11.77 2.79 26.86
C ASN A 329 -10.78 2.14 25.90
N LEU A 330 -10.51 0.84 26.11
CA LEU A 330 -9.58 0.06 25.32
C LEU A 330 -9.87 0.16 23.81
N LEU A 331 -11.13 -0.05 23.44
CA LEU A 331 -11.51 -0.13 22.01
C LEU A 331 -11.37 1.21 21.31
N SER A 332 -11.87 2.29 21.92
CA SER A 332 -11.70 3.64 21.37
C SER A 332 -10.24 4.05 21.30
N SER A 333 -9.45 3.70 22.31
CA SER A 333 -8.00 3.97 22.28
C SER A 333 -7.29 3.24 21.12
N CYS A 334 -7.64 1.97 20.87
CA CYS A 334 -7.12 1.25 19.71
C CYS A 334 -7.55 1.90 18.38
N MET A 335 -8.80 2.35 18.26
CA MET A 335 -9.32 3.00 17.06
C MET A 335 -8.57 4.30 16.75
N TYR A 336 -8.42 5.17 17.72
CA TYR A 336 -7.67 6.43 17.56
C TYR A 336 -6.19 6.16 17.26
N SER A 337 -5.57 5.22 17.96
CA SER A 337 -4.18 4.86 17.77
C SER A 337 -3.90 4.28 16.37
N LEU A 338 -4.74 3.35 15.90
CA LEU A 338 -4.63 2.77 14.57
C LEU A 338 -4.90 3.78 13.47
N TYR A 339 -5.85 4.70 13.68
CA TYR A 339 -6.08 5.78 12.73
C TYR A 339 -4.84 6.68 12.60
N GLU A 340 -4.30 7.19 13.73
CA GLU A 340 -3.15 8.11 13.75
C GLU A 340 -1.88 7.45 13.17
N ASN A 341 -1.56 6.22 13.59
CA ASN A 341 -0.26 5.60 13.34
C ASN A 341 -0.26 4.60 12.18
N LEU A 342 -1.40 4.27 11.60
CA LEU A 342 -1.50 3.36 10.47
C LEU A 342 -2.30 3.97 9.31
N ILE A 343 -3.55 4.41 9.53
CA ILE A 343 -4.41 4.88 8.43
C ILE A 343 -3.90 6.20 7.85
N LEU A 344 -3.55 7.18 8.68
CA LEU A 344 -2.96 8.44 8.20
C LEU A 344 -1.61 8.23 7.51
N VAL A 345 -0.81 7.26 7.99
CA VAL A 345 0.46 6.90 7.35
C VAL A 345 0.20 6.28 5.97
N LEU A 346 -0.79 5.39 5.86
CA LEU A 346 -1.21 4.79 4.60
C LEU A 346 -1.69 5.84 3.59
N GLU A 347 -2.48 6.83 4.05
CA GLU A 347 -2.99 7.91 3.18
C GLU A 347 -1.89 8.87 2.72
N LYS A 348 -0.87 9.05 3.54
CA LYS A 348 0.24 9.98 3.26
C LYS A 348 1.29 9.40 2.32
N TYR A 349 1.54 8.09 2.37
CA TYR A 349 2.65 7.45 1.67
C TYR A 349 2.15 6.41 0.66
N ASN A 350 1.77 6.89 -0.52
CA ASN A 350 1.40 6.03 -1.64
C ASN A 350 2.63 5.26 -2.17
N GLY A 351 2.44 3.99 -2.50
CA GLY A 351 3.48 3.15 -3.11
C GLY A 351 4.32 2.31 -2.15
N ILE A 352 4.20 2.53 -0.82
CA ILE A 352 4.83 1.68 0.20
C ILE A 352 3.79 0.67 0.70
N ASP A 353 4.17 -0.59 0.83
CA ASP A 353 3.30 -1.63 1.42
C ASP A 353 3.25 -1.53 2.95
N ILE A 354 2.63 -0.45 3.44
CA ILE A 354 2.47 -0.15 4.87
C ILE A 354 1.61 -1.20 5.55
N MET A 355 0.53 -1.61 4.89
CA MET A 355 -0.42 -2.56 5.47
C MET A 355 0.18 -3.95 5.58
N GLY A 356 0.90 -4.42 4.56
CA GLY A 356 1.59 -5.69 4.59
C GLY A 356 2.68 -5.74 5.65
N GLU A 357 3.51 -4.70 5.78
CA GLU A 357 4.54 -4.62 6.81
C GLU A 357 3.94 -4.63 8.23
N PHE A 358 2.89 -3.81 8.46
CA PHE A 358 2.18 -3.79 9.74
C PHE A 358 1.62 -5.17 10.08
N TYR A 359 0.86 -5.76 9.16
CA TYR A 359 0.13 -7.00 9.42
C TYR A 359 1.06 -8.19 9.60
N THR A 360 2.08 -8.32 8.75
CA THR A 360 3.10 -9.38 8.87
C THR A 360 3.83 -9.27 10.21
N THR A 361 4.21 -8.05 10.60
CA THR A 361 4.87 -7.80 11.88
C THR A 361 3.93 -8.08 13.05
N PHE A 362 2.67 -7.62 12.97
CA PHE A 362 1.66 -7.84 14.00
C PHE A 362 1.40 -9.33 14.24
N LEU A 363 1.19 -10.10 13.18
CA LEU A 363 0.96 -11.53 13.27
C LEU A 363 2.16 -12.29 13.87
N ARG A 364 3.39 -11.84 13.64
CA ARG A 364 4.58 -12.43 14.27
C ARG A 364 4.58 -12.27 15.79
N PHE A 365 4.06 -11.18 16.33
CA PHE A 365 4.05 -10.88 17.77
C PHE A 365 2.83 -11.42 18.52
N THR A 366 1.77 -11.87 17.83
CA THR A 366 0.56 -12.41 18.44
C THR A 366 0.58 -13.93 18.69
N ARG A 367 1.73 -14.58 18.54
CA ARG A 367 1.91 -16.05 18.49
C ARG A 367 1.88 -16.79 19.82
N GLY A 368 1.07 -16.41 20.82
CA GLY A 368 1.03 -17.17 22.09
C GLY A 368 0.71 -18.67 21.92
N ASN A 369 -0.35 -19.02 21.18
CA ASN A 369 -0.88 -20.38 21.08
C ASN A 369 -0.83 -21.00 19.68
N ALA A 370 -0.22 -20.33 18.69
CA ALA A 370 -0.06 -20.92 17.34
C ALA A 370 0.82 -22.17 17.35
N LYS A 371 1.76 -22.28 18.30
CA LYS A 371 2.58 -23.48 18.50
C LYS A 371 1.76 -24.70 18.93
N GLU A 372 0.74 -24.52 19.77
CA GLU A 372 -0.12 -25.60 20.25
C GLU A 372 -1.01 -26.17 19.12
N LYS A 373 -1.39 -25.33 18.15
CA LYS A 373 -2.18 -25.74 16.97
C LYS A 373 -1.33 -26.20 15.79
N GLY A 374 0.00 -26.24 15.91
CA GLY A 374 0.90 -26.58 14.79
C GLY A 374 0.89 -25.58 13.63
N ILE A 375 0.32 -24.38 13.86
CA ILE A 375 0.23 -23.32 12.84
C ILE A 375 1.54 -22.54 12.82
N VAL A 376 2.28 -22.64 11.73
CA VAL A 376 3.50 -21.87 11.49
C VAL A 376 3.28 -20.94 10.30
N LEU A 377 3.34 -19.63 10.57
CA LEU A 377 3.32 -18.65 9.47
C LEU A 377 4.62 -18.78 8.69
N THR A 378 4.49 -18.97 7.39
CA THR A 378 5.64 -19.08 6.49
C THR A 378 6.32 -17.71 6.36
N PRO A 379 7.63 -17.62 6.63
CA PRO A 379 8.37 -16.35 6.47
C PRO A 379 8.33 -15.86 5.02
N THR A 380 8.27 -14.55 4.81
CA THR A 380 8.14 -13.92 3.49
C THR A 380 9.23 -14.35 2.51
N HIS A 381 10.49 -14.42 2.96
CA HIS A 381 11.60 -14.87 2.09
C HIS A 381 11.44 -16.32 1.60
N ILE A 382 10.72 -17.17 2.35
CA ILE A 382 10.39 -18.54 1.91
C ILE A 382 9.26 -18.49 0.87
N THR A 383 8.22 -17.70 1.09
CA THR A 383 7.12 -17.58 0.11
C THR A 383 7.59 -16.93 -1.20
N GLU A 384 8.54 -16.00 -1.15
CA GLU A 384 9.21 -15.43 -2.32
C GLU A 384 10.05 -16.47 -3.07
N LEU A 385 10.85 -17.28 -2.34
CA LEU A 385 11.59 -18.38 -2.93
C LEU A 385 10.67 -19.38 -3.66
N PHE A 386 9.49 -19.65 -3.08
CA PHE A 386 8.50 -20.50 -3.75
C PHE A 386 7.97 -19.88 -5.05
N CYS A 387 7.83 -18.55 -5.11
CA CYS A 387 7.50 -17.88 -6.37
C CYS A 387 8.62 -18.03 -7.41
N ASP A 388 9.90 -17.93 -7.01
CA ASP A 388 11.04 -18.15 -7.93
C ASP A 388 11.06 -19.58 -8.45
N ILE A 389 10.86 -20.57 -7.57
CA ILE A 389 10.77 -21.99 -7.92
C ILE A 389 9.59 -22.24 -8.85
N ALA A 390 8.43 -21.64 -8.56
CA ALA A 390 7.24 -21.78 -9.39
C ALA A 390 7.48 -21.24 -10.80
N GLU A 391 8.04 -20.04 -10.97
CA GLU A 391 8.36 -19.48 -12.28
C GLU A 391 9.38 -20.34 -13.03
N TYR A 392 10.38 -20.88 -12.34
CA TYR A 392 11.38 -21.75 -12.92
C TYR A 392 10.77 -23.04 -13.52
N TYR A 393 9.94 -23.75 -12.72
CA TYR A 393 9.33 -25.01 -13.17
C TYR A 393 8.15 -24.80 -14.12
N TYR A 394 7.41 -23.69 -13.98
CA TYR A 394 6.33 -23.31 -14.89
C TYR A 394 6.84 -22.85 -16.26
N GLY A 395 8.12 -22.44 -16.33
CA GLY A 395 8.80 -22.02 -17.56
C GLY A 395 8.40 -20.63 -18.05
N LYS A 396 7.61 -19.88 -17.28
CA LYS A 396 7.24 -18.48 -17.54
C LYS A 396 7.05 -17.70 -16.24
N LYS A 397 7.07 -16.37 -16.36
CA LYS A 397 6.73 -15.48 -15.24
C LYS A 397 5.27 -15.63 -14.83
N LEU A 398 4.99 -15.48 -13.53
CA LEU A 398 3.62 -15.41 -13.02
C LEU A 398 2.93 -14.17 -13.60
N ASP A 399 1.75 -14.35 -14.17
CA ASP A 399 0.96 -13.32 -14.80
C ASP A 399 -0.49 -13.29 -14.27
N GLU A 400 -1.31 -12.38 -14.76
CA GLU A 400 -2.71 -12.21 -14.36
C GLU A 400 -3.61 -13.39 -14.69
N ASN A 401 -3.17 -14.32 -15.55
CA ASN A 401 -3.92 -15.50 -15.94
C ASN A 401 -3.45 -16.76 -15.20
N THR A 402 -2.31 -16.70 -14.50
CA THR A 402 -1.75 -17.83 -13.75
C THR A 402 -2.60 -18.09 -12.50
N LYS A 403 -3.19 -19.30 -12.41
CA LYS A 403 -4.03 -19.71 -11.29
C LYS A 403 -3.23 -20.44 -10.23
N ILE A 404 -3.22 -19.88 -9.04
CA ILE A 404 -2.42 -20.34 -7.90
C ILE A 404 -3.35 -20.74 -6.76
N LEU A 405 -3.23 -21.98 -6.29
CA LEU A 405 -4.02 -22.55 -5.21
C LEU A 405 -3.16 -22.82 -3.98
N ASP A 406 -3.61 -22.33 -2.82
CA ASP A 406 -3.11 -22.72 -1.51
C ASP A 406 -4.24 -23.38 -0.70
N THR A 407 -4.14 -24.68 -0.47
CA THR A 407 -5.18 -25.47 0.23
C THR A 407 -5.08 -25.41 1.75
N CYS A 408 -4.07 -24.74 2.30
CA CYS A 408 -3.88 -24.49 3.73
C CYS A 408 -3.36 -23.05 3.93
N CYS A 409 -4.09 -22.07 3.40
CA CYS A 409 -3.53 -20.73 3.18
C CYS A 409 -3.21 -19.94 4.46
N GLY A 410 -3.70 -20.37 5.63
CA GLY A 410 -3.45 -19.67 6.87
C GLY A 410 -3.90 -18.21 6.79
N THR A 411 -2.95 -17.28 6.92
CA THR A 411 -3.18 -15.84 6.76
C THR A 411 -2.96 -15.33 5.32
N GLY A 412 -2.82 -16.23 4.35
CA GLY A 412 -2.67 -15.88 2.93
C GLY A 412 -1.23 -15.58 2.47
N GLY A 413 -0.21 -15.98 3.24
CA GLY A 413 1.18 -15.60 2.97
C GLY A 413 1.69 -15.96 1.57
N PHE A 414 1.45 -17.18 1.07
CA PHE A 414 1.81 -17.57 -0.30
C PHE A 414 1.03 -16.80 -1.35
N LEU A 415 -0.26 -16.61 -1.13
CA LEU A 415 -1.12 -15.88 -2.08
C LEU A 415 -0.70 -14.41 -2.21
N ILE A 416 -0.32 -13.78 -1.10
CA ILE A 416 0.17 -12.39 -1.10
C ILE A 416 1.51 -12.29 -1.83
N SER A 417 2.44 -13.20 -1.57
CA SER A 417 3.73 -13.21 -2.29
C SER A 417 3.53 -13.42 -3.79
N ALA A 418 2.61 -14.32 -4.17
CA ALA A 418 2.25 -14.51 -5.56
C ALA A 418 1.61 -13.28 -6.20
N LEU A 419 0.68 -12.59 -5.50
CA LEU A 419 0.08 -11.35 -5.98
C LEU A 419 1.13 -10.25 -6.17
N THR A 420 2.05 -10.11 -5.21
CA THR A 420 3.15 -9.15 -5.29
C THR A 420 4.08 -9.45 -6.46
N ARG A 421 4.38 -10.74 -6.70
CA ARG A 421 5.17 -11.17 -7.85
C ARG A 421 4.46 -10.88 -9.17
N ILE A 422 3.17 -11.20 -9.30
CA ILE A 422 2.37 -10.90 -10.49
C ILE A 422 2.35 -9.38 -10.74
N LYS A 423 2.13 -8.56 -9.72
CA LYS A 423 2.17 -7.09 -9.85
C LYS A 423 3.52 -6.62 -10.37
N LYS A 424 4.62 -7.08 -9.77
CA LYS A 424 5.98 -6.74 -10.22
C LYS A 424 6.20 -7.13 -11.69
N ASN A 425 5.80 -8.33 -12.08
CA ASN A 425 5.93 -8.78 -13.47
C ASN A 425 5.10 -7.93 -14.44
N ILE A 426 3.90 -7.47 -14.04
CA ILE A 426 3.07 -6.54 -14.82
C ILE A 426 3.71 -5.16 -14.90
N ASP A 427 4.31 -4.67 -13.81
CA ASP A 427 5.01 -3.38 -13.78
C ASP A 427 6.22 -3.36 -14.72
N ASP A 428 6.90 -4.48 -14.87
CA ASP A 428 8.03 -4.65 -15.80
C ASP A 428 7.60 -4.67 -17.29
N LEU A 429 6.28 -4.77 -17.59
CA LEU A 429 5.80 -4.74 -18.97
C LEU A 429 5.83 -3.33 -19.55
N ASN A 430 6.28 -3.22 -20.80
CA ASN A 430 6.24 -1.94 -21.55
C ASN A 430 4.85 -1.70 -22.17
N ILE A 431 3.85 -1.45 -21.30
CA ILE A 431 2.46 -1.15 -21.67
C ILE A 431 1.97 0.07 -20.87
N ASN A 432 0.89 0.73 -21.35
CA ASN A 432 0.35 1.90 -20.68
C ASN A 432 -0.27 1.56 -19.30
N LEU A 433 -0.48 2.60 -18.49
CA LEU A 433 -0.98 2.45 -17.10
C LEU A 433 -2.38 1.83 -17.03
N GLU A 434 -3.25 2.12 -17.98
CA GLU A 434 -4.60 1.56 -18.02
C GLU A 434 -4.57 0.06 -18.30
N ALA A 435 -3.73 -0.40 -19.24
CA ALA A 435 -3.53 -1.81 -19.50
C ALA A 435 -2.93 -2.55 -18.29
N LYS A 436 -1.98 -1.93 -17.57
CA LYS A 436 -1.44 -2.48 -16.31
C LYS A 436 -2.54 -2.62 -15.26
N LYS A 437 -3.35 -1.58 -15.07
CA LYS A 437 -4.47 -1.59 -14.12
C LYS A 437 -5.46 -2.70 -14.44
N ASN A 438 -5.85 -2.88 -15.70
CA ASN A 438 -6.74 -3.95 -16.13
C ASN A 438 -6.17 -5.34 -15.82
N LYS A 439 -4.86 -5.55 -16.05
CA LYS A 439 -4.17 -6.80 -15.69
C LYS A 439 -4.16 -7.06 -14.17
N TYR A 440 -3.94 -6.02 -13.35
CA TYR A 440 -4.05 -6.14 -11.89
C TYR A 440 -5.44 -6.54 -11.43
N ASP A 441 -6.48 -5.96 -12.03
CA ASP A 441 -7.87 -6.28 -11.68
C ASP A 441 -8.24 -7.72 -12.07
N VAL A 442 -7.70 -8.22 -13.18
CA VAL A 442 -7.82 -9.65 -13.57
C VAL A 442 -7.09 -10.55 -12.59
N ALA A 443 -5.84 -10.21 -12.21
CA ALA A 443 -5.05 -10.98 -11.25
C ALA A 443 -5.78 -11.16 -9.92
N LYS A 444 -6.31 -10.06 -9.36
CA LYS A 444 -7.09 -10.07 -8.11
C LYS A 444 -8.36 -10.92 -8.18
N THR A 445 -8.98 -10.99 -9.35
CA THR A 445 -10.25 -11.70 -9.50
C THR A 445 -10.06 -13.19 -9.75
N ASN A 446 -9.02 -13.57 -10.50
CA ASN A 446 -8.93 -14.90 -11.10
C ASN A 446 -7.72 -15.73 -10.68
N SER A 447 -6.63 -15.08 -10.23
CA SER A 447 -5.35 -15.78 -10.09
C SER A 447 -5.15 -16.49 -8.77
N LEU A 448 -5.75 -16.01 -7.69
CA LEU A 448 -5.45 -16.45 -6.34
C LEU A 448 -6.63 -17.22 -5.74
N ILE A 449 -6.38 -18.43 -5.23
CA ILE A 449 -7.39 -19.29 -4.64
C ILE A 449 -6.85 -19.84 -3.32
N GLY A 450 -7.56 -19.62 -2.23
CA GLY A 450 -7.16 -20.05 -0.89
C GLY A 450 -8.22 -20.85 -0.17
N VAL A 451 -7.80 -21.88 0.57
CA VAL A 451 -8.68 -22.66 1.45
C VAL A 451 -8.12 -22.62 2.86
N GLU A 452 -8.94 -22.28 3.84
CA GLU A 452 -8.57 -22.25 5.26
C GLU A 452 -9.71 -22.80 6.12
N ASN A 453 -9.37 -23.75 6.98
CA ASN A 453 -10.35 -24.42 7.84
C ASN A 453 -10.66 -23.64 9.12
N ASP A 454 -9.66 -22.98 9.72
CA ASP A 454 -9.85 -22.17 10.92
C ASP A 454 -10.49 -20.82 10.56
N SER A 455 -11.67 -20.54 11.10
CA SER A 455 -12.42 -19.30 10.78
C SER A 455 -11.68 -18.03 11.21
N SER A 456 -10.82 -18.09 12.23
CA SER A 456 -10.02 -16.94 12.65
C SER A 456 -8.91 -16.66 11.64
N MET A 457 -8.19 -17.69 11.21
CA MET A 457 -7.15 -17.57 10.16
C MET A 457 -7.76 -17.14 8.82
N TYR A 458 -8.93 -17.70 8.45
CA TYR A 458 -9.68 -17.26 7.28
C TYR A 458 -10.00 -15.77 7.30
N SER A 459 -10.49 -15.26 8.45
CA SER A 459 -10.82 -13.84 8.59
C SER A 459 -9.59 -12.94 8.51
N LEU A 460 -8.46 -13.43 9.03
CA LEU A 460 -7.18 -12.77 8.91
C LEU A 460 -6.64 -12.80 7.48
N ALA A 461 -6.79 -13.94 6.77
CA ALA A 461 -6.44 -14.04 5.36
C ALA A 461 -7.23 -13.05 4.51
N TYR A 462 -8.56 -12.96 4.74
CA TYR A 462 -9.40 -11.98 4.05
C TYR A 462 -8.91 -10.55 4.26
N ALA A 463 -8.69 -10.15 5.52
CA ALA A 463 -8.20 -8.82 5.84
C ALA A 463 -6.83 -8.54 5.19
N ASN A 464 -5.93 -9.50 5.29
CA ASN A 464 -4.57 -9.40 4.75
C ASN A 464 -4.57 -9.27 3.22
N MET A 465 -5.32 -10.13 2.51
CA MET A 465 -5.49 -10.06 1.06
C MET A 465 -6.07 -8.71 0.63
N ARG A 466 -7.12 -8.26 1.34
CA ARG A 466 -7.74 -6.97 1.07
C ARG A 466 -6.76 -5.80 1.23
N PHE A 467 -5.91 -5.83 2.24
CA PHE A 467 -4.91 -4.79 2.47
C PHE A 467 -3.83 -4.74 1.37
N HIS A 468 -3.56 -5.88 0.72
CA HIS A 468 -2.71 -5.94 -0.46
C HIS A 468 -3.45 -5.62 -1.77
N GLY A 469 -4.69 -5.15 -1.66
CA GLY A 469 -5.51 -4.68 -2.77
C GLY A 469 -6.33 -5.77 -3.48
N ASP A 470 -6.42 -6.97 -2.90
CA ASP A 470 -7.33 -8.03 -3.34
C ASP A 470 -8.59 -8.04 -2.46
N GLY A 471 -9.57 -7.22 -2.82
CA GLY A 471 -10.87 -7.18 -2.13
C GLY A 471 -11.87 -8.23 -2.60
N LYS A 472 -11.54 -9.04 -3.62
CA LYS A 472 -12.41 -10.07 -4.21
C LYS A 472 -11.91 -11.49 -3.99
N SER A 473 -11.13 -11.70 -2.93
CA SER A 473 -10.42 -12.95 -2.66
C SER A 473 -11.26 -14.20 -2.86
N ASN A 474 -10.75 -15.13 -3.66
CA ASN A 474 -11.34 -16.47 -3.79
C ASN A 474 -10.90 -17.35 -2.61
N LEU A 475 -11.21 -16.89 -1.41
CA LEU A 475 -10.94 -17.61 -0.17
C LEU A 475 -12.16 -18.44 0.23
N PHE A 476 -11.91 -19.68 0.69
CA PHE A 476 -12.92 -20.62 1.14
C PHE A 476 -12.64 -21.06 2.58
N ASN A 477 -13.61 -20.84 3.48
CA ASN A 477 -13.50 -21.29 4.86
C ASN A 477 -14.10 -22.68 5.02
N CYS A 478 -13.30 -23.70 4.78
CA CYS A 478 -13.70 -25.09 4.88
C CYS A 478 -12.47 -26.01 4.95
N SER A 479 -12.67 -27.30 5.25
CA SER A 479 -11.60 -28.29 5.22
C SER A 479 -11.28 -28.71 3.77
N SER A 480 -10.02 -28.62 3.36
CA SER A 480 -9.52 -29.12 2.09
C SER A 480 -9.38 -30.66 2.04
N LEU A 481 -9.46 -31.34 3.19
CA LEU A 481 -9.27 -32.78 3.32
C LEU A 481 -10.57 -33.59 3.27
N LEU A 482 -11.73 -32.94 3.38
CA LEU A 482 -13.03 -33.61 3.37
C LEU A 482 -13.65 -33.56 1.98
N LYS A 483 -14.12 -34.73 1.48
CA LYS A 483 -14.73 -34.89 0.16
C LYS A 483 -15.95 -33.97 -0.04
N ASP A 484 -16.78 -33.88 1.01
CA ASP A 484 -18.00 -33.07 1.05
C ASP A 484 -17.79 -31.87 1.99
N SER A 485 -16.67 -31.18 1.84
CA SER A 485 -16.36 -30.02 2.64
C SER A 485 -17.26 -28.85 2.27
N PHE A 486 -17.95 -28.32 3.27
CA PHE A 486 -18.88 -27.22 3.11
C PHE A 486 -18.38 -26.00 3.85
N MET A 487 -18.57 -24.85 3.23
CA MET A 487 -18.44 -23.59 3.97
C MET A 487 -19.61 -23.43 4.92
N LEU A 488 -19.35 -22.82 6.01
CA LEU A 488 -20.17 -22.42 7.14
C LEU A 488 -21.69 -22.63 7.05
N LEU A 489 -22.21 -23.06 8.19
CA LEU A 489 -23.64 -23.17 8.45
C LEU A 489 -24.30 -21.78 8.44
N ASP A 490 -25.42 -21.64 7.74
CA ASP A 490 -26.35 -20.54 7.95
C ASP A 490 -27.04 -20.68 9.31
N ASP A 491 -27.87 -19.68 9.67
CA ASP A 491 -28.63 -19.69 10.93
C ASP A 491 -29.61 -20.87 11.04
N LYS A 492 -29.80 -21.65 9.97
CA LYS A 492 -30.65 -22.85 9.89
C LYS A 492 -29.86 -24.15 9.80
N GLY A 493 -28.54 -24.11 10.00
CA GLY A 493 -27.68 -25.29 9.92
C GLY A 493 -27.37 -25.79 8.50
N LYS A 494 -27.61 -24.98 7.48
CA LYS A 494 -27.29 -25.32 6.08
C LYS A 494 -25.94 -24.74 5.67
N THR A 495 -25.25 -25.44 4.81
CA THR A 495 -23.87 -25.18 4.38
C THR A 495 -23.83 -24.54 3.00
N TYR A 496 -23.03 -23.48 2.86
CA TYR A 496 -22.90 -22.74 1.60
C TYR A 496 -21.43 -22.49 1.23
N ILE A 497 -21.16 -22.49 -0.08
CA ILE A 497 -20.02 -21.78 -0.68
C ILE A 497 -20.62 -20.64 -1.51
N GLY A 498 -20.38 -19.40 -1.09
CA GLY A 498 -21.03 -18.26 -1.72
C GLY A 498 -22.55 -18.23 -1.46
N ASP A 499 -23.33 -17.80 -2.45
CA ASP A 499 -24.78 -17.72 -2.39
C ASP A 499 -25.48 -19.03 -2.79
N LYS A 500 -24.73 -20.02 -3.25
CA LYS A 500 -25.22 -21.34 -3.66
C LYS A 500 -24.73 -22.42 -2.69
N LYS A 501 -25.58 -23.40 -2.43
CA LYS A 501 -25.19 -24.60 -1.70
C LYS A 501 -24.30 -25.44 -2.64
N THR A 502 -22.99 -25.50 -2.36
CA THR A 502 -22.05 -26.25 -3.16
C THR A 502 -20.88 -26.76 -2.30
N THR A 503 -20.22 -27.81 -2.71
CA THR A 503 -19.02 -28.34 -2.08
C THR A 503 -17.79 -27.56 -2.54
N LEU A 504 -16.67 -27.66 -1.81
CA LEU A 504 -15.37 -27.11 -2.23
C LEU A 504 -14.98 -27.65 -3.61
N ALA A 505 -15.17 -28.96 -3.83
CA ALA A 505 -14.85 -29.61 -5.10
C ALA A 505 -15.66 -29.03 -6.28
N GLU A 506 -16.94 -28.72 -6.07
CA GLU A 506 -17.79 -28.05 -7.08
C GLU A 506 -17.33 -26.61 -7.33
N ALA A 507 -17.01 -25.87 -6.29
CA ALA A 507 -16.52 -24.50 -6.41
C ALA A 507 -15.17 -24.44 -7.16
N LEU A 508 -14.26 -25.36 -6.89
CA LEU A 508 -12.97 -25.41 -7.57
C LEU A 508 -13.08 -25.76 -9.06
N LYS A 509 -14.12 -26.49 -9.49
CA LYS A 509 -14.37 -26.78 -10.91
C LYS A 509 -14.62 -25.51 -11.74
N GLU A 510 -15.10 -24.42 -11.14
CA GLU A 510 -15.30 -23.15 -11.83
C GLU A 510 -13.98 -22.56 -12.36
N TYR A 511 -12.86 -22.88 -11.72
CA TYR A 511 -11.53 -22.42 -12.15
C TYR A 511 -10.92 -23.26 -13.28
N LYS A 512 -11.56 -24.36 -13.70
CA LYS A 512 -11.14 -25.30 -14.75
C LYS A 512 -9.81 -25.96 -14.47
N GLU A 513 -8.71 -25.23 -14.61
CA GLU A 513 -7.36 -25.72 -14.38
C GLU A 513 -6.65 -24.85 -13.34
N ILE A 514 -5.86 -25.46 -12.49
CA ILE A 514 -4.94 -24.81 -11.55
C ILE A 514 -3.53 -25.01 -12.08
N ASP A 515 -2.81 -23.91 -12.29
CA ASP A 515 -1.46 -23.95 -12.84
C ASP A 515 -0.42 -24.33 -11.78
N ILE A 516 -0.58 -23.77 -10.56
CA ILE A 516 0.42 -23.89 -9.49
C ILE A 516 -0.27 -24.14 -8.16
N GLY A 517 0.18 -25.16 -7.43
CA GLY A 517 -0.15 -25.39 -6.02
C GLY A 517 1.00 -24.95 -5.12
N MET A 518 0.73 -24.07 -4.17
CA MET A 518 1.67 -23.70 -3.10
C MET A 518 1.03 -24.04 -1.75
N ILE A 519 1.72 -24.80 -0.92
CA ILE A 519 1.16 -25.26 0.36
C ILE A 519 2.23 -25.41 1.43
N ASN A 520 1.92 -24.94 2.63
CA ASN A 520 2.61 -25.28 3.85
C ASN A 520 1.58 -25.91 4.82
N PRO A 521 1.39 -27.23 4.82
CA PRO A 521 0.37 -27.88 5.64
C PRO A 521 0.73 -27.84 7.13
N PRO A 522 -0.24 -27.95 8.04
CA PRO A 522 0.03 -28.03 9.48
C PRO A 522 0.88 -29.28 9.82
N TYR A 523 1.89 -29.07 10.66
CA TYR A 523 2.87 -30.15 10.98
C TYR A 523 2.36 -31.15 12.01
N SER A 524 1.41 -30.76 12.86
CA SER A 524 0.78 -31.65 13.82
C SER A 524 -0.70 -31.29 13.98
N LEU A 525 -1.56 -32.28 13.90
CA LEU A 525 -2.94 -32.19 14.34
C LEU A 525 -3.01 -32.90 15.69
N GLU A 526 -3.21 -32.18 16.79
CA GLU A 526 -3.62 -32.84 18.02
C GLU A 526 -4.96 -33.55 17.79
N LYS A 527 -4.98 -34.86 18.04
CA LYS A 527 -6.21 -35.63 17.99
C LYS A 527 -7.09 -35.24 19.17
N ASN A 528 -7.91 -34.24 19.02
CA ASN A 528 -9.00 -34.00 19.95
C ASN A 528 -9.92 -35.21 20.02
N SER A 529 -10.38 -35.56 21.18
CA SER A 529 -11.17 -36.77 21.47
C SER A 529 -12.46 -36.88 20.61
N THR A 530 -12.96 -35.79 20.10
CA THR A 530 -14.12 -35.71 19.18
C THR A 530 -13.79 -35.99 17.71
N GLU A 531 -12.52 -35.86 17.28
CA GLU A 531 -12.11 -36.09 15.89
C GLU A 531 -11.69 -37.54 15.60
N LYS A 532 -11.68 -38.41 16.63
CA LYS A 532 -11.33 -39.84 16.46
C LYS A 532 -12.28 -40.62 15.54
N SER A 533 -13.43 -40.05 15.18
CA SER A 533 -14.41 -40.66 14.31
C SER A 533 -14.38 -40.15 12.85
N ILE A 534 -13.60 -39.11 12.55
CA ILE A 534 -13.52 -38.59 11.17
C ILE A 534 -12.45 -39.35 10.42
N GLU A 535 -12.87 -40.27 9.58
CA GLU A 535 -12.00 -40.95 8.62
C GLU A 535 -11.89 -40.07 7.36
N TYR A 536 -10.71 -39.45 7.17
CA TYR A 536 -10.48 -38.62 5.99
C TYR A 536 -10.61 -39.47 4.72
N PRO A 537 -11.34 -39.02 3.69
CA PRO A 537 -11.58 -39.77 2.45
C PRO A 537 -10.30 -40.32 1.81
N ILE A 538 -9.21 -39.53 1.85
CA ILE A 538 -7.91 -39.95 1.31
C ILE A 538 -7.36 -41.16 2.07
N VAL A 539 -7.59 -41.29 3.38
CA VAL A 539 -7.15 -42.43 4.18
C VAL A 539 -7.97 -43.66 3.80
N THR A 540 -9.28 -43.49 3.56
CA THR A 540 -10.18 -44.55 3.09
C THR A 540 -9.80 -45.01 1.69
N GLU A 541 -9.55 -44.09 0.77
CA GLU A 541 -9.08 -44.40 -0.59
C GLU A 541 -7.73 -45.14 -0.59
N ILE A 542 -6.78 -44.69 0.26
CA ILE A 542 -5.49 -45.38 0.42
C ILE A 542 -5.69 -46.78 0.99
N LYS A 543 -6.59 -46.99 1.95
CA LYS A 543 -6.92 -48.32 2.49
C LYS A 543 -7.52 -49.21 1.39
N GLU A 544 -8.48 -48.69 0.63
CA GLU A 544 -9.09 -49.43 -0.50
C GLU A 544 -8.07 -49.78 -1.57
N LEU A 545 -7.18 -48.86 -1.95
CA LEU A 545 -6.10 -49.12 -2.91
C LEU A 545 -5.14 -50.18 -2.39
N LYS A 546 -4.77 -50.14 -1.10
CA LYS A 546 -3.94 -51.17 -0.47
C LYS A 546 -4.61 -52.54 -0.50
N GLU A 547 -5.90 -52.61 -0.25
CA GLU A 547 -6.66 -53.87 -0.32
C GLU A 547 -6.79 -54.37 -1.78
N LYS A 548 -7.03 -53.48 -2.72
CA LYS A 548 -7.00 -53.83 -4.17
C LYS A 548 -5.62 -54.37 -4.57
N LEU A 549 -4.54 -53.74 -4.14
CA LEU A 549 -3.17 -54.18 -4.41
C LEU A 549 -2.86 -55.52 -3.77
N LYS A 550 -3.33 -55.78 -2.55
CA LYS A 550 -3.20 -57.12 -1.91
C LYS A 550 -3.92 -58.19 -2.72
N LYS A 551 -5.15 -57.90 -3.21
CA LYS A 551 -5.91 -58.87 -4.05
C LYS A 551 -5.19 -59.14 -5.35
N VAL A 552 -4.63 -58.11 -6.00
CA VAL A 552 -3.84 -58.27 -7.24
C VAL A 552 -2.60 -59.11 -6.99
N LYS A 553 -1.81 -58.81 -5.91
CA LYS A 553 -0.63 -59.63 -5.56
C LYS A 553 -0.99 -61.10 -5.28
N LYS A 554 -2.09 -61.35 -4.55
CA LYS A 554 -2.58 -62.70 -4.29
C LYS A 554 -2.97 -63.42 -5.56
N ASN A 555 -3.61 -62.74 -6.52
CA ASN A 555 -3.96 -63.31 -7.80
C ASN A 555 -2.72 -63.61 -8.66
N PHE A 556 -1.70 -62.75 -8.63
CA PHE A 556 -0.43 -63.00 -9.31
C PHE A 556 0.30 -64.21 -8.73
N SER A 557 0.42 -64.36 -7.41
CA SER A 557 1.04 -65.53 -6.79
C SER A 557 0.28 -66.81 -7.11
N LEU A 558 -1.06 -66.77 -7.17
CA LEU A 558 -1.88 -67.91 -7.59
C LEU A 558 -1.71 -68.25 -9.08
N LEU A 559 -1.42 -67.29 -9.94
CA LEU A 559 -1.11 -67.51 -11.35
C LEU A 559 0.29 -68.12 -11.53
N GLU A 560 1.28 -67.63 -10.79
CA GLU A 560 2.63 -68.20 -10.76
C GLU A 560 2.62 -69.63 -10.25
N GLU A 561 1.90 -69.94 -9.17
CA GLU A 561 1.73 -71.30 -8.69
C GLU A 561 1.03 -72.21 -9.71
N LYS A 562 0.04 -71.68 -10.43
CA LYS A 562 -0.63 -72.47 -11.52
C LYS A 562 0.27 -72.64 -12.72
N GLU A 563 1.12 -71.70 -13.05
CA GLU A 563 2.09 -71.84 -14.16
C GLU A 563 3.23 -72.79 -13.82
N ILE A 564 3.71 -72.74 -12.54
CA ILE A 564 4.70 -73.72 -12.05
C ILE A 564 4.11 -75.10 -12.05
N LYS A 565 2.87 -75.30 -11.59
CA LYS A 565 2.19 -76.59 -11.66
C LYS A 565 1.91 -77.11 -13.09
N ARG A 566 1.76 -76.22 -14.08
CA ARG A 566 1.63 -76.54 -15.47
C ARG A 566 2.97 -76.92 -16.15
N LYS A 567 4.09 -76.43 -15.63
CA LYS A 567 5.44 -76.75 -16.14
C LYS A 567 6.06 -77.98 -15.48
N THR A 568 5.41 -78.55 -14.44
CA THR A 568 5.87 -79.72 -13.67
C THR A 568 5.07 -81.00 -14.05
N PHE A 569 4.15 -80.91 -15.02
CA PHE A 569 3.51 -82.02 -15.71
C PHE A 569 3.95 -81.97 -17.18
#